data_7a44f96b5aef78eb9a423fe315691f3b
#
_entry.id   7a44f96b5aef78eb9a423fe315691f3b
#
_cell.length_a   1.000
_cell.length_b   1.000
_cell.length_c   1.000
_cell.angle_alpha   90.00
_cell.angle_beta   90.00
_cell.angle_gamma   90.00
#
_symmetry.space_group_name_H-M   'P 1'
#
loop_
_entity.id
_entity.type
_entity.pdbx_description
1 polymer ?
#
loop_
_entity_poly.entity_id
_entity_poly.type
_entity_poly.pdbx_seq_one_letter_code
_entity_poly.pdbx_strand_id
1 'polypeptide(L)'
;METAVEYFAIFGGLDVDIDTSIPVDKLIEIHILKRYKYLRNFIADITKADPEYSKILTAIAIGDRRTNSAFRKVGISFDNGIEIVDDLCDLKVLKLEKSLQKLSKLDDQYTVSERLLFTSPIVRFWFAFVSPLFKGIKEKEYEEFYKKYNNNKAEFSDIVFEQLSHEYLKATSKKDFIFTLGRYWDDDLNLDLLGKTKSGKIIVGSCKNTNSKIKKTELTNLKEKCEKVKIDVDTFVLFSKKGYSSELKNLKKTENLQLFTVKNFSYFLEN
;
A
#
# COMPACT_ATOMS: atom_id res chain seq x y z
N MET A 1 11.68 -14.26 -1.52
CA MET A 1 11.10 -12.95 -1.89
C MET A 1 9.57 -12.93 -1.97
N GLU A 2 8.88 -13.91 -2.55
CA GLU A 2 7.40 -13.88 -2.65
C GLU A 2 6.72 -13.81 -1.28
N THR A 3 7.24 -14.54 -0.31
CA THR A 3 6.78 -14.49 1.09
C THR A 3 7.26 -13.26 1.84
N ALA A 4 8.41 -12.70 1.49
CA ALA A 4 8.99 -11.56 2.19
C ALA A 4 8.09 -10.32 2.21
N VAL A 5 7.34 -10.06 1.12
CA VAL A 5 6.37 -8.95 1.07
C VAL A 5 5.24 -9.14 2.09
N GLU A 6 4.72 -10.37 2.21
CA GLU A 6 3.67 -10.71 3.18
C GLU A 6 4.20 -10.55 4.62
N TYR A 7 5.39 -11.08 4.89
CA TYR A 7 6.01 -10.97 6.21
C TYR A 7 6.32 -9.52 6.57
N PHE A 8 6.84 -8.75 5.63
CA PHE A 8 7.08 -7.32 5.85
C PHE A 8 5.78 -6.54 6.08
N ALA A 9 4.69 -6.87 5.38
CA ALA A 9 3.39 -6.25 5.57
C ALA A 9 2.83 -6.47 7.00
N ILE A 10 3.21 -7.56 7.66
CA ILE A 10 2.73 -7.93 8.99
C ILE A 10 3.69 -7.44 10.08
N PHE A 11 5.00 -7.71 9.92
CA PHE A 11 6.00 -7.55 10.96
C PHE A 11 6.89 -6.32 10.79
N GLY A 12 6.82 -5.64 9.65
CA GLY A 12 7.64 -4.46 9.37
C GLY A 12 7.43 -3.36 10.43
N GLY A 13 8.52 -2.94 11.06
CA GLY A 13 8.52 -1.99 12.16
C GLY A 13 8.50 -2.64 13.56
N LEU A 14 8.50 -3.97 13.66
CA LEU A 14 8.85 -4.68 14.88
C LEU A 14 10.36 -4.90 14.94
N ASP A 15 10.93 -4.69 16.12
CA ASP A 15 12.33 -5.03 16.43
C ASP A 15 12.41 -6.52 16.81
N VAL A 16 12.25 -7.39 15.81
CA VAL A 16 12.35 -8.85 15.95
C VAL A 16 12.90 -9.47 14.67
N ASP A 17 13.73 -10.48 14.82
CA ASP A 17 14.17 -11.30 13.69
C ASP A 17 13.05 -12.25 13.28
N ILE A 18 12.68 -12.22 12.01
CA ILE A 18 11.62 -13.05 11.43
C ILE A 18 12.23 -14.16 10.58
N ASP A 19 12.13 -15.38 11.08
CA ASP A 19 12.49 -16.57 10.32
C ASP A 19 11.40 -16.91 9.29
N THR A 20 11.64 -16.55 8.04
CA THR A 20 10.70 -16.78 6.94
C THR A 20 10.54 -18.27 6.54
N SER A 21 11.26 -19.18 7.17
CA SER A 21 11.05 -20.63 7.02
C SER A 21 9.84 -21.13 7.83
N ILE A 22 9.44 -20.36 8.86
CA ILE A 22 8.30 -20.68 9.71
C ILE A 22 7.02 -20.13 9.05
N PRO A 23 5.91 -20.88 9.01
CA PRO A 23 4.65 -20.41 8.47
C PRO A 23 4.18 -19.10 9.13
N VAL A 24 3.66 -18.17 8.32
CA VAL A 24 3.26 -16.83 8.76
C VAL A 24 2.27 -16.86 9.92
N ASP A 25 1.30 -17.77 9.90
CA ASP A 25 0.29 -17.89 10.96
C ASP A 25 0.92 -18.23 12.33
N LYS A 26 1.97 -19.06 12.35
CA LYS A 26 2.74 -19.37 13.56
C LYS A 26 3.52 -18.16 14.06
N LEU A 27 4.13 -17.41 13.17
CA LEU A 27 4.84 -16.18 13.53
C LEU A 27 3.89 -15.11 14.06
N ILE A 28 2.69 -14.96 13.48
CA ILE A 28 1.63 -14.07 13.98
C ILE A 28 1.26 -14.48 15.41
N GLU A 29 1.06 -15.76 15.66
CA GLU A 29 0.73 -16.25 17.01
C GLU A 29 1.84 -15.92 18.02
N ILE A 30 3.11 -16.20 17.66
CA ILE A 30 4.26 -16.01 18.56
C ILE A 30 4.54 -14.53 18.82
N HIS A 31 4.65 -13.73 17.74
CA HIS A 31 5.14 -12.36 17.84
C HIS A 31 4.05 -11.32 18.08
N ILE A 32 2.78 -11.64 17.75
CA ILE A 32 1.67 -10.70 17.85
C ILE A 32 0.66 -11.16 18.88
N LEU A 33 -0.03 -12.30 18.68
CA LEU A 33 -1.16 -12.68 19.52
C LEU A 33 -0.75 -13.02 20.96
N LYS A 34 0.33 -13.77 21.16
CA LYS A 34 0.87 -14.08 22.49
C LYS A 34 1.54 -12.88 23.17
N ARG A 35 1.96 -11.90 22.39
CA ARG A 35 2.60 -10.66 22.87
C ARG A 35 1.67 -9.44 22.84
N TYR A 36 0.36 -9.65 22.68
CA TYR A 36 -0.60 -8.56 22.47
C TYR A 36 -0.56 -7.46 23.55
N LYS A 37 -0.26 -7.80 24.82
CA LYS A 37 -0.13 -6.80 25.89
C LYS A 37 1.04 -5.84 25.65
N TYR A 38 2.18 -6.39 25.27
CA TYR A 38 3.36 -5.59 24.92
C TYR A 38 3.07 -4.69 23.71
N LEU A 39 2.52 -5.27 22.63
CA LEU A 39 2.19 -4.51 21.43
C LEU A 39 1.11 -3.45 21.70
N ARG A 40 0.14 -3.73 22.56
CA ARG A 40 -0.85 -2.73 22.96
C ARG A 40 -0.21 -1.51 23.60
N ASN A 41 0.75 -1.71 24.51
CA ASN A 41 1.46 -0.60 25.13
C ASN A 41 2.31 0.15 24.09
N PHE A 42 3.06 -0.57 23.27
CA PHE A 42 3.84 0.01 22.17
C PHE A 42 2.98 0.88 21.23
N ILE A 43 1.80 0.39 20.84
CA ILE A 43 0.87 1.15 19.99
C ILE A 43 0.26 2.33 20.76
N ALA A 44 -0.06 2.15 22.04
CA ALA A 44 -0.58 3.22 22.88
C ALA A 44 0.43 4.37 23.06
N ASP A 45 1.71 4.06 23.20
CA ASP A 45 2.78 5.05 23.28
C ASP A 45 2.88 5.87 21.98
N ILE A 46 2.79 5.21 20.80
CA ILE A 46 2.83 5.85 19.49
C ILE A 46 1.60 6.73 19.25
N THR A 47 0.41 6.26 19.67
CA THR A 47 -0.88 6.92 19.40
C THR A 47 -1.39 7.73 20.60
N LYS A 48 -0.57 7.94 21.62
CA LYS A 48 -0.93 8.61 22.87
C LYS A 48 -2.17 7.98 23.55
N ALA A 49 -2.48 6.72 23.25
CA ALA A 49 -3.67 6.01 23.71
C ALA A 49 -5.00 6.75 23.41
N ASP A 50 -5.01 7.65 22.44
CA ASP A 50 -6.19 8.45 22.10
C ASP A 50 -7.27 7.59 21.41
N PRO A 51 -8.52 7.57 21.95
CA PRO A 51 -9.60 6.79 21.35
C PRO A 51 -10.02 7.29 19.96
N GLU A 52 -9.97 8.58 19.69
CA GLU A 52 -10.34 9.15 18.37
C GLU A 52 -9.33 8.78 17.31
N TYR A 53 -8.01 8.79 17.64
CA TYR A 53 -6.97 8.26 16.77
C TYR A 53 -7.22 6.79 16.43
N SER A 54 -7.55 5.99 17.44
CA SER A 54 -7.83 4.57 17.25
C SER A 54 -9.02 4.31 16.32
N LYS A 55 -10.06 5.14 16.36
CA LYS A 55 -11.22 5.05 15.45
C LYS A 55 -10.79 5.30 14.01
N ILE A 56 -10.10 6.40 13.73
CA ILE A 56 -9.62 6.73 12.38
C ILE A 56 -8.67 5.65 11.87
N LEU A 57 -7.66 5.27 12.65
CA LEU A 57 -6.69 4.25 12.29
C LEU A 57 -7.37 2.91 11.96
N THR A 58 -8.37 2.51 12.73
CA THR A 58 -9.16 1.29 12.44
C THR A 58 -9.95 1.43 11.13
N ALA A 59 -10.53 2.61 10.87
CA ALA A 59 -11.35 2.85 9.68
C ALA A 59 -10.56 2.74 8.37
N ILE A 60 -9.26 3.11 8.40
CA ILE A 60 -8.39 3.16 7.20
C ILE A 60 -7.44 1.97 7.08
N ALA A 61 -7.39 1.08 8.07
CA ALA A 61 -6.43 -0.04 8.05
C ALA A 61 -6.71 -1.04 6.92
N ILE A 62 -7.97 -1.18 6.51
CA ILE A 62 -8.45 -2.02 5.39
C ILE A 62 -9.44 -1.19 4.55
N GLY A 63 -9.45 -1.41 3.24
CA GLY A 63 -10.39 -0.80 2.29
C GLY A 63 -10.03 0.61 1.87
N ASP A 64 -11.07 1.43 1.62
CA ASP A 64 -10.90 2.81 1.19
C ASP A 64 -10.24 3.65 2.28
N ARG A 65 -9.14 4.28 1.92
CA ARG A 65 -8.28 5.09 2.78
C ARG A 65 -8.46 6.59 2.56
N ARG A 66 -9.48 7.00 1.82
CA ARG A 66 -9.79 8.41 1.58
C ARG A 66 -10.22 9.09 2.88
N THR A 67 -9.74 10.30 3.13
CA THR A 67 -10.07 11.08 4.34
C THR A 67 -11.56 11.20 4.54
N ASN A 68 -12.31 11.62 3.51
CA ASN A 68 -13.76 11.80 3.59
C ASN A 68 -14.50 10.50 3.93
N SER A 69 -14.05 9.35 3.39
CA SER A 69 -14.63 8.04 3.69
C SER A 69 -14.35 7.62 5.12
N ALA A 70 -13.13 7.87 5.61
CA ALA A 70 -12.74 7.58 6.99
C ALA A 70 -13.58 8.37 7.98
N PHE A 71 -13.72 9.68 7.79
CA PHE A 71 -14.48 10.55 8.69
C PHE A 71 -15.95 10.17 8.75
N ARG A 72 -16.58 9.91 7.60
CA ARG A 72 -17.96 9.41 7.55
C ARG A 72 -18.13 8.08 8.29
N LYS A 73 -17.17 7.17 8.12
CA LYS A 73 -17.22 5.83 8.75
C LYS A 73 -17.15 5.89 10.28
N VAL A 74 -16.44 6.87 10.83
CA VAL A 74 -16.31 7.05 12.29
C VAL A 74 -17.27 8.09 12.87
N GLY A 75 -18.03 8.79 12.02
CA GLY A 75 -19.06 9.74 12.43
C GLY A 75 -18.51 11.06 12.99
N ILE A 76 -17.38 11.55 12.45
CA ILE A 76 -16.81 12.85 12.84
C ILE A 76 -16.95 13.89 11.73
N SER A 77 -16.93 15.19 12.11
CA SER A 77 -16.92 16.28 11.14
C SER A 77 -15.61 16.30 10.35
N PHE A 78 -15.62 16.98 9.20
CA PHE A 78 -14.42 17.13 8.38
C PHE A 78 -13.32 17.87 9.13
N ASP A 79 -13.64 18.98 9.79
CA ASP A 79 -12.67 19.83 10.49
C ASP A 79 -11.98 19.05 11.63
N ASN A 80 -12.76 18.39 12.50
CA ASN A 80 -12.19 17.56 13.56
C ASN A 80 -11.36 16.39 12.98
N GLY A 81 -11.81 15.81 11.86
CA GLY A 81 -11.09 14.72 11.20
C GLY A 81 -9.73 15.15 10.66
N ILE A 82 -9.64 16.35 10.10
CA ILE A 82 -8.36 16.92 9.61
C ILE A 82 -7.41 17.19 10.77
N GLU A 83 -7.87 17.80 11.87
CA GLU A 83 -7.03 18.01 13.07
C GLU A 83 -6.42 16.69 13.59
N ILE A 84 -7.23 15.63 13.69
CA ILE A 84 -6.75 14.31 14.11
C ILE A 84 -5.73 13.74 13.09
N VAL A 85 -5.97 13.93 11.79
CA VAL A 85 -5.04 13.45 10.75
C VAL A 85 -3.73 14.21 10.79
N ASP A 86 -3.76 15.53 10.99
CA ASP A 86 -2.55 16.34 11.12
C ASP A 86 -1.71 15.90 12.32
N ASP A 87 -2.36 15.69 13.47
CA ASP A 87 -1.70 15.12 14.66
C ASP A 87 -1.06 13.75 14.38
N LEU A 88 -1.77 12.84 13.71
CA LEU A 88 -1.25 11.51 13.35
C LEU A 88 -0.10 11.59 12.33
N CYS A 89 -0.09 12.61 11.49
CA CYS A 89 1.03 12.88 10.58
C CYS A 89 2.24 13.43 11.33
N ASP A 90 2.04 14.34 12.26
CA ASP A 90 3.10 14.89 13.12
C ASP A 90 3.74 13.82 14.00
N LEU A 91 2.93 12.90 14.51
CA LEU A 91 3.38 11.69 15.23
C LEU A 91 4.05 10.67 14.31
N LYS A 92 4.10 10.90 13.01
CA LYS A 92 4.63 9.97 11.99
C LYS A 92 3.95 8.60 12.00
N VAL A 93 2.70 8.52 12.41
CA VAL A 93 1.86 7.32 12.33
C VAL A 93 1.27 7.18 10.94
N LEU A 94 0.84 8.31 10.38
CA LEU A 94 0.28 8.40 9.04
C LEU A 94 1.10 9.35 8.15
N LYS A 95 0.86 9.24 6.85
CA LYS A 95 1.18 10.26 5.84
C LYS A 95 0.01 10.46 4.91
N LEU A 96 -0.20 11.70 4.48
CA LEU A 96 -1.17 12.05 3.44
C LEU A 96 -0.58 11.74 2.06
N GLU A 97 -1.39 11.14 1.22
CA GLU A 97 -1.10 10.92 -0.19
C GLU A 97 -2.11 11.69 -1.03
N LYS A 98 -1.59 12.55 -1.92
CA LYS A 98 -2.39 13.33 -2.88
C LYS A 98 -2.42 12.63 -4.22
N SER A 99 -3.58 12.62 -4.88
CA SER A 99 -3.66 12.16 -6.27
C SER A 99 -2.82 13.05 -7.19
N LEU A 100 -2.08 12.43 -8.09
CA LEU A 100 -1.28 13.16 -9.09
C LEU A 100 -2.15 13.67 -10.27
N GLN A 101 -3.35 14.18 -10.00
CA GLN A 101 -4.27 14.74 -10.99
C GLN A 101 -3.61 15.81 -11.87
N LYS A 102 -2.70 16.60 -11.32
CA LYS A 102 -1.96 17.64 -12.06
C LYS A 102 -1.11 17.12 -13.22
N LEU A 103 -0.86 15.82 -13.30
CA LEU A 103 -0.17 15.18 -14.45
C LEU A 103 -1.15 14.75 -15.54
N SER A 104 -2.46 14.76 -15.28
CA SER A 104 -3.52 14.63 -16.27
C SER A 104 -3.71 15.95 -17.02
N LYS A 105 -4.16 15.87 -18.26
CA LYS A 105 -4.58 17.02 -19.06
C LYS A 105 -6.09 17.27 -18.99
N LEU A 106 -6.80 16.60 -18.08
CA LEU A 106 -8.18 16.92 -17.79
C LEU A 106 -8.24 18.27 -17.08
N ASP A 107 -9.25 19.06 -17.43
CA ASP A 107 -9.55 20.30 -16.74
C ASP A 107 -10.43 19.99 -15.52
N ASP A 108 -9.79 19.41 -14.49
CA ASP A 108 -10.47 19.02 -13.27
C ASP A 108 -10.65 20.23 -12.36
N GLN A 109 -11.89 20.68 -12.25
CA GLN A 109 -12.27 21.80 -11.38
C GLN A 109 -12.33 21.42 -9.89
N TYR A 110 -12.18 20.13 -9.55
CA TYR A 110 -12.24 19.67 -8.17
C TYR A 110 -11.04 18.80 -7.80
N THR A 111 -10.67 18.86 -6.53
CA THR A 111 -9.62 18.02 -5.97
C THR A 111 -10.25 16.86 -5.23
N VAL A 112 -9.92 15.63 -5.61
CA VAL A 112 -10.38 14.43 -4.88
C VAL A 112 -9.78 14.37 -3.49
N SER A 113 -10.51 13.75 -2.55
CA SER A 113 -10.04 13.59 -1.18
C SER A 113 -8.74 12.79 -1.13
N GLU A 114 -7.85 13.24 -0.27
CA GLU A 114 -6.55 12.61 -0.02
C GLU A 114 -6.71 11.21 0.57
N ARG A 115 -5.68 10.37 0.41
CA ARG A 115 -5.60 9.05 1.03
C ARG A 115 -4.63 9.07 2.21
N LEU A 116 -4.95 8.26 3.21
CA LEU A 116 -4.15 8.08 4.41
C LEU A 116 -3.34 6.78 4.30
N LEU A 117 -2.04 6.89 4.54
CA LEU A 117 -1.10 5.76 4.51
C LEU A 117 -0.43 5.61 5.86
N PHE A 118 -0.44 4.40 6.40
CA PHE A 118 0.39 4.07 7.56
C PHE A 118 1.87 4.12 7.19
N THR A 119 2.68 4.65 8.08
CA THR A 119 4.14 4.67 7.94
C THR A 119 4.77 3.36 8.41
N SER A 120 4.11 2.64 9.33
CA SER A 120 4.58 1.37 9.89
C SER A 120 3.60 0.23 9.59
N PRO A 121 4.07 -0.86 8.95
CA PRO A 121 3.24 -2.03 8.66
C PRO A 121 2.62 -2.67 9.91
N ILE A 122 3.36 -2.83 11.00
CA ILE A 122 2.83 -3.43 12.23
C ILE A 122 1.73 -2.59 12.86
N VAL A 123 1.84 -1.26 12.81
CA VAL A 123 0.78 -0.37 13.31
C VAL A 123 -0.49 -0.56 12.48
N ARG A 124 -0.35 -0.64 11.15
CA ARG A 124 -1.48 -0.94 10.26
C ARG A 124 -2.08 -2.31 10.55
N PHE A 125 -1.23 -3.35 10.73
CA PHE A 125 -1.68 -4.71 11.05
C PHE A 125 -2.47 -4.74 12.37
N TRP A 126 -1.99 -4.03 13.39
CA TRP A 126 -2.67 -3.90 14.67
C TRP A 126 -4.10 -3.38 14.52
N PHE A 127 -4.27 -2.25 13.83
CA PHE A 127 -5.60 -1.65 13.64
C PHE A 127 -6.48 -2.41 12.66
N ALA A 128 -5.90 -3.16 11.73
CA ALA A 128 -6.66 -4.02 10.82
C ALA A 128 -7.26 -5.24 11.51
N PHE A 129 -6.46 -5.93 12.34
CA PHE A 129 -6.77 -7.29 12.76
C PHE A 129 -6.77 -7.52 14.27
N VAL A 130 -5.99 -6.78 15.04
CA VAL A 130 -5.82 -7.03 16.49
C VAL A 130 -6.75 -6.14 17.30
N SER A 131 -6.69 -4.83 17.11
CA SER A 131 -7.50 -3.86 17.87
C SER A 131 -9.00 -4.13 17.80
N PRO A 132 -9.61 -4.42 16.63
CA PRO A 132 -11.04 -4.69 16.54
C PRO A 132 -11.49 -5.98 17.23
N LEU A 133 -10.57 -6.93 17.42
CA LEU A 133 -10.83 -8.26 17.98
C LEU A 133 -10.15 -8.48 19.33
N PHE A 134 -9.80 -7.39 19.99
CA PHE A 134 -9.01 -7.38 21.21
C PHE A 134 -9.59 -8.29 22.32
N LYS A 135 -10.92 -8.35 22.46
CA LYS A 135 -11.58 -9.15 23.50
C LYS A 135 -11.26 -10.65 23.35
N GLY A 136 -11.52 -11.23 22.19
CA GLY A 136 -11.22 -12.63 21.90
C GLY A 136 -9.71 -12.95 22.03
N ILE A 137 -8.86 -12.03 21.51
CA ILE A 137 -7.40 -12.21 21.60
C ILE A 137 -6.93 -12.25 23.06
N LYS A 138 -7.50 -11.40 23.91
CA LYS A 138 -7.23 -11.41 25.36
C LYS A 138 -7.62 -12.74 26.01
N GLU A 139 -8.72 -13.32 25.59
CA GLU A 139 -9.26 -14.60 26.07
C GLU A 139 -8.59 -15.81 25.40
N LYS A 140 -7.62 -15.57 24.48
CA LYS A 140 -6.92 -16.57 23.65
C LYS A 140 -7.83 -17.29 22.66
N GLU A 141 -8.92 -16.68 22.29
CA GLU A 141 -9.84 -17.12 21.25
C GLU A 141 -9.46 -16.48 19.92
N TYR A 142 -8.75 -17.22 19.07
CA TYR A 142 -8.13 -16.67 17.86
C TYR A 142 -8.92 -16.98 16.56
N GLU A 143 -10.04 -17.68 16.66
CA GLU A 143 -10.80 -18.13 15.48
C GLU A 143 -11.30 -16.94 14.65
N GLU A 144 -11.92 -15.94 15.31
CA GLU A 144 -12.41 -14.74 14.64
C GLU A 144 -11.28 -13.91 14.03
N PHE A 145 -10.14 -13.85 14.72
CA PHE A 145 -8.92 -13.22 14.17
C PHE A 145 -8.48 -13.88 12.87
N TYR A 146 -8.30 -15.21 12.87
CA TYR A 146 -7.86 -15.91 11.66
C TYR A 146 -8.88 -15.83 10.53
N LYS A 147 -10.16 -15.87 10.83
CA LYS A 147 -11.23 -15.65 9.84
C LYS A 147 -11.09 -14.28 9.17
N LYS A 148 -10.98 -13.22 9.97
CA LYS A 148 -10.83 -11.86 9.45
C LYS A 148 -9.52 -11.69 8.67
N TYR A 149 -8.41 -12.19 9.20
CA TYR A 149 -7.11 -12.14 8.55
C TYR A 149 -7.13 -12.85 7.19
N ASN A 150 -7.57 -14.10 7.13
CA ASN A 150 -7.60 -14.86 5.90
C ASN A 150 -8.49 -14.25 4.82
N ASN A 151 -9.57 -13.60 5.19
CA ASN A 151 -10.46 -12.92 4.25
C ASN A 151 -9.86 -11.65 3.65
N ASN A 152 -8.93 -11.00 4.35
CA ASN A 152 -8.41 -9.67 3.96
C ASN A 152 -6.91 -9.63 3.67
N LYS A 153 -6.14 -10.69 3.92
CA LYS A 153 -4.68 -10.69 3.82
C LYS A 153 -4.15 -10.36 2.42
N ALA A 154 -4.89 -10.70 1.37
CA ALA A 154 -4.51 -10.40 0.00
C ALA A 154 -4.53 -8.87 -0.22
N GLU A 155 -5.67 -8.23 -0.01
CA GLU A 155 -5.82 -6.77 -0.11
C GLU A 155 -4.87 -6.03 0.84
N PHE A 156 -4.69 -6.56 2.06
CA PHE A 156 -3.78 -5.99 3.04
C PHE A 156 -2.33 -5.97 2.53
N SER A 157 -1.87 -7.02 1.87
CA SER A 157 -0.51 -7.12 1.32
C SER A 157 -0.32 -6.33 0.02
N ASP A 158 -1.38 -6.11 -0.76
CA ASP A 158 -1.33 -5.39 -2.04
C ASP A 158 -0.78 -3.96 -1.89
N ILE A 159 -1.19 -3.26 -0.84
CA ILE A 159 -0.73 -1.89 -0.55
C ILE A 159 0.78 -1.84 -0.31
N VAL A 160 1.30 -2.83 0.41
CA VAL A 160 2.74 -2.91 0.68
C VAL A 160 3.51 -3.26 -0.59
N PHE A 161 2.98 -4.17 -1.40
CA PHE A 161 3.59 -4.50 -2.70
C PHE A 161 3.67 -3.27 -3.62
N GLU A 162 2.60 -2.46 -3.67
CA GLU A 162 2.61 -1.18 -4.38
C GLU A 162 3.68 -0.23 -3.83
N GLN A 163 3.73 -0.02 -2.50
CA GLN A 163 4.70 0.87 -1.88
C GLN A 163 6.14 0.44 -2.19
N LEU A 164 6.45 -0.85 -2.08
CA LEU A 164 7.76 -1.39 -2.43
C LEU A 164 8.06 -1.23 -3.93
N SER A 165 7.06 -1.33 -4.79
CA SER A 165 7.22 -1.09 -6.23
C SER A 165 7.60 0.36 -6.53
N HIS A 166 6.97 1.33 -5.84
CA HIS A 166 7.30 2.74 -5.94
C HIS A 166 8.74 3.00 -5.46
N GLU A 167 9.09 2.52 -4.27
CA GLU A 167 10.43 2.72 -3.71
C GLU A 167 11.51 2.07 -4.60
N TYR A 168 11.27 0.88 -5.10
CA TYR A 168 12.19 0.21 -6.03
C TYR A 168 12.40 1.02 -7.31
N LEU A 169 11.33 1.48 -7.93
CA LEU A 169 11.42 2.27 -9.16
C LEU A 169 12.19 3.57 -8.92
N LYS A 170 11.90 4.26 -7.82
CA LYS A 170 12.59 5.50 -7.43
C LYS A 170 14.08 5.26 -7.19
N ALA A 171 14.44 4.22 -6.44
CA ALA A 171 15.82 3.91 -6.09
C ALA A 171 16.66 3.46 -7.29
N THR A 172 16.05 2.81 -8.29
CA THR A 172 16.77 2.27 -9.46
C THR A 172 16.80 3.20 -10.67
N SER A 173 16.01 4.26 -10.69
CA SER A 173 15.97 5.25 -11.79
C SER A 173 17.11 6.27 -11.73
N LYS A 174 18.37 5.81 -11.67
CA LYS A 174 19.56 6.66 -11.46
C LYS A 174 19.93 7.55 -12.65
N LYS A 175 19.66 7.14 -13.88
CA LYS A 175 20.04 7.89 -15.09
C LYS A 175 19.13 9.08 -15.37
N ASP A 176 17.83 8.90 -15.14
CA ASP A 176 16.79 9.92 -15.24
C ASP A 176 15.90 9.78 -14.02
N PHE A 177 16.32 10.41 -12.93
CA PHE A 177 15.65 10.19 -11.63
C PHE A 177 14.19 10.66 -11.68
N ILE A 178 13.35 9.96 -10.95
CA ILE A 178 11.93 10.27 -10.88
C ILE A 178 11.73 11.39 -9.86
N PHE A 179 11.32 12.55 -10.36
CA PHE A 179 11.11 13.74 -9.55
C PHE A 179 9.80 13.67 -8.76
N THR A 180 8.74 13.18 -9.41
CA THR A 180 7.43 12.98 -8.78
C THR A 180 7.01 11.54 -9.00
N LEU A 181 6.61 10.85 -7.94
CA LEU A 181 6.09 9.48 -8.00
C LEU A 181 4.99 9.30 -6.98
N GLY A 182 3.87 8.75 -7.40
CA GLY A 182 2.71 8.47 -6.57
C GLY A 182 1.64 7.72 -7.34
N ARG A 183 0.40 7.89 -6.92
CA ARG A 183 -0.78 7.33 -7.56
C ARG A 183 -1.63 8.41 -8.21
N TYR A 184 -2.41 8.01 -9.20
CA TYR A 184 -3.52 8.81 -9.69
C TYR A 184 -4.83 8.17 -9.25
N TRP A 185 -5.77 8.96 -8.80
CA TRP A 185 -7.16 8.56 -8.64
C TRP A 185 -8.08 9.76 -8.81
N ASP A 186 -9.24 9.48 -9.33
CA ASP A 186 -10.41 10.32 -9.33
C ASP A 186 -11.60 9.52 -8.79
N ASP A 187 -12.83 9.89 -9.11
CA ASP A 187 -14.02 9.16 -8.66
C ASP A 187 -14.25 7.85 -9.44
N ASP A 188 -13.79 7.77 -10.69
CA ASP A 188 -14.09 6.68 -11.61
C ASP A 188 -12.90 5.71 -11.83
N LEU A 189 -11.66 6.21 -11.65
CA LEU A 189 -10.47 5.51 -12.11
C LEU A 189 -9.30 5.66 -11.13
N ASN A 190 -8.43 4.66 -11.13
CA ASN A 190 -7.15 4.79 -10.45
C ASN A 190 -6.00 4.15 -11.25
N LEU A 191 -4.79 4.75 -11.12
CA LEU A 191 -3.52 4.21 -11.59
C LEU A 191 -2.63 3.93 -10.39
N ASP A 192 -2.12 2.72 -10.30
CA ASP A 192 -1.32 2.27 -9.16
C ASP A 192 0.00 3.04 -9.06
N LEU A 193 0.54 3.48 -10.22
CA LEU A 193 1.79 4.19 -10.32
C LEU A 193 1.71 5.25 -11.43
N LEU A 194 2.01 6.50 -11.07
CA LEU A 194 2.20 7.60 -12.00
C LEU A 194 3.43 8.40 -11.55
N GLY A 195 4.32 8.73 -12.48
CA GLY A 195 5.51 9.48 -12.16
C GLY A 195 5.98 10.36 -13.29
N LYS A 196 6.81 11.36 -12.91
CA LYS A 196 7.48 12.26 -13.84
C LYS A 196 8.97 12.30 -13.53
N THR A 197 9.79 12.07 -14.55
CA THR A 197 11.24 12.11 -14.42
C THR A 197 11.77 13.55 -14.52
N LYS A 198 13.06 13.72 -14.22
CA LYS A 198 13.76 15.01 -14.37
C LYS A 198 13.74 15.52 -15.81
N SER A 199 13.86 14.64 -16.78
CA SER A 199 13.77 15.00 -18.22
C SER A 199 12.34 15.30 -18.68
N GLY A 200 11.34 15.17 -17.83
CA GLY A 200 9.94 15.45 -18.11
C GLY A 200 9.13 14.23 -18.59
N LYS A 201 9.75 13.05 -18.74
CA LYS A 201 9.06 11.84 -19.17
C LYS A 201 8.03 11.35 -18.17
N ILE A 202 6.90 10.89 -18.68
CA ILE A 202 5.80 10.33 -17.89
C ILE A 202 5.90 8.81 -17.83
N ILE A 203 5.88 8.28 -16.63
CA ILE A 203 5.88 6.86 -16.32
C ILE A 203 4.55 6.48 -15.72
N VAL A 204 3.89 5.46 -16.27
CA VAL A 204 2.65 4.91 -15.70
C VAL A 204 2.81 3.42 -15.47
N GLY A 205 2.27 2.91 -14.36
CA GLY A 205 2.42 1.51 -14.05
C GLY A 205 1.23 0.87 -13.34
N SER A 206 1.29 -0.46 -13.30
CA SER A 206 0.38 -1.30 -12.53
C SER A 206 1.14 -2.30 -11.68
N CYS A 207 0.63 -2.52 -10.45
CA CYS A 207 1.23 -3.39 -9.45
C CYS A 207 0.26 -4.54 -9.11
N LYS A 208 0.65 -5.78 -9.40
CA LYS A 208 -0.21 -6.96 -9.20
C LYS A 208 0.46 -7.99 -8.28
N ASN A 209 0.00 -8.03 -7.05
CA ASN A 209 0.42 -9.01 -6.04
C ASN A 209 -0.44 -10.29 -6.09
N THR A 210 -0.78 -10.76 -7.29
CA THR A 210 -1.62 -11.93 -7.50
C THR A 210 -0.80 -13.21 -7.72
N ASN A 211 -1.40 -14.37 -7.46
CA ASN A 211 -0.76 -15.67 -7.68
C ASN A 211 -0.80 -16.14 -9.15
N SER A 212 -1.25 -15.29 -10.07
CA SER A 212 -1.27 -15.55 -11.51
C SER A 212 -0.29 -14.66 -12.27
N LYS A 213 0.16 -15.12 -13.44
CA LYS A 213 0.99 -14.31 -14.35
C LYS A 213 0.16 -13.17 -14.95
N ILE A 214 0.74 -11.99 -15.03
CA ILE A 214 0.14 -10.85 -15.75
C ILE A 214 0.10 -11.16 -17.25
N LYS A 215 -1.05 -10.90 -17.87
CA LYS A 215 -1.27 -11.06 -19.30
C LYS A 215 -1.24 -9.71 -20.03
N LYS A 216 -1.22 -9.73 -21.36
CA LYS A 216 -1.26 -8.53 -22.22
C LYS A 216 -2.45 -7.62 -21.91
N THR A 217 -3.58 -8.20 -21.52
CA THR A 217 -4.79 -7.44 -21.16
C THR A 217 -4.56 -6.40 -20.07
N GLU A 218 -3.61 -6.61 -19.14
CA GLU A 218 -3.27 -5.61 -18.13
C GLU A 218 -2.65 -4.35 -18.77
N LEU A 219 -1.73 -4.52 -19.73
CA LEU A 219 -1.15 -3.39 -20.45
C LEU A 219 -2.21 -2.66 -21.28
N THR A 220 -3.11 -3.40 -21.95
CA THR A 220 -4.21 -2.81 -22.72
C THR A 220 -5.11 -1.97 -21.82
N ASN A 221 -5.56 -2.53 -20.69
CA ASN A 221 -6.40 -1.81 -19.73
C ASN A 221 -5.69 -0.56 -19.15
N LEU A 222 -4.37 -0.66 -18.93
CA LEU A 222 -3.59 0.47 -18.44
C LEU A 222 -3.52 1.60 -19.47
N LYS A 223 -3.34 1.28 -20.76
CA LYS A 223 -3.37 2.24 -21.87
C LYS A 223 -4.74 2.92 -21.96
N GLU A 224 -5.83 2.15 -21.95
CA GLU A 224 -7.19 2.69 -21.98
C GLU A 224 -7.47 3.65 -20.80
N LYS A 225 -6.97 3.32 -19.63
CA LYS A 225 -7.07 4.21 -18.46
C LYS A 225 -6.32 5.53 -18.71
N CYS A 226 -5.11 5.47 -19.24
CA CYS A 226 -4.32 6.67 -19.55
C CYS A 226 -5.00 7.56 -20.62
N GLU A 227 -5.61 6.97 -21.64
CA GLU A 227 -6.38 7.68 -22.64
C GLU A 227 -7.58 8.42 -22.04
N LYS A 228 -8.34 7.75 -21.14
CA LYS A 228 -9.49 8.38 -20.45
C LYS A 228 -9.10 9.61 -19.65
N VAL A 229 -7.94 9.56 -18.98
CA VAL A 229 -7.46 10.70 -18.18
C VAL A 229 -6.47 11.59 -18.92
N LYS A 230 -6.33 11.42 -20.24
CA LYS A 230 -5.50 12.24 -21.14
C LYS A 230 -4.05 12.38 -20.65
N ILE A 231 -3.46 11.28 -20.24
CA ILE A 231 -2.04 11.20 -19.85
C ILE A 231 -1.24 10.63 -21.05
N ASP A 232 -0.29 11.41 -21.57
CA ASP A 232 0.66 10.93 -22.59
C ASP A 232 1.81 10.20 -21.90
N VAL A 233 1.93 8.90 -22.15
CA VAL A 233 2.85 8.02 -21.45
C VAL A 233 4.10 7.74 -22.28
N ASP A 234 5.28 8.03 -21.71
CA ASP A 234 6.57 7.69 -22.32
C ASP A 234 7.01 6.25 -21.99
N THR A 235 6.69 5.77 -20.80
CA THR A 235 7.10 4.43 -20.36
C THR A 235 6.03 3.77 -19.52
N PHE A 236 5.66 2.55 -19.89
CA PHE A 236 4.82 1.68 -19.07
C PHE A 236 5.68 0.79 -18.17
N VAL A 237 5.24 0.61 -16.92
CA VAL A 237 5.94 -0.22 -15.94
C VAL A 237 4.95 -1.20 -15.30
N LEU A 238 5.28 -2.48 -15.29
CA LEU A 238 4.44 -3.47 -14.62
C LEU A 238 5.25 -4.19 -13.54
N PHE A 239 4.65 -4.28 -12.36
CA PHE A 239 5.17 -5.07 -11.24
C PHE A 239 4.29 -6.29 -11.00
N SER A 240 4.90 -7.48 -10.89
CA SER A 240 4.19 -8.74 -10.73
C SER A 240 4.81 -9.64 -9.68
N LYS A 241 3.98 -10.24 -8.82
CA LYS A 241 4.43 -11.30 -7.92
C LYS A 241 4.86 -12.55 -8.69
N LYS A 242 4.08 -13.00 -9.67
CA LYS A 242 4.25 -14.30 -10.38
C LYS A 242 4.80 -14.17 -11.80
N GLY A 243 5.19 -12.96 -12.22
CA GLY A 243 5.75 -12.72 -13.55
C GLY A 243 4.70 -12.57 -14.64
N TYR A 244 5.06 -12.87 -15.89
CA TYR A 244 4.36 -12.43 -17.09
C TYR A 244 4.14 -13.56 -18.07
N SER A 245 3.08 -13.45 -18.90
CA SER A 245 2.87 -14.33 -20.04
C SER A 245 3.97 -14.12 -21.11
N SER A 246 4.19 -15.12 -21.96
CA SER A 246 5.16 -15.02 -23.04
C SER A 246 4.82 -13.89 -24.02
N GLU A 247 3.53 -13.72 -24.33
CA GLU A 247 3.02 -12.65 -25.18
C GLU A 247 3.40 -11.26 -24.64
N LEU A 248 3.16 -11.01 -23.34
CA LEU A 248 3.51 -9.72 -22.72
C LEU A 248 5.02 -9.48 -22.66
N LYS A 249 5.82 -10.53 -22.45
CA LYS A 249 7.30 -10.43 -22.49
C LYS A 249 7.82 -10.03 -23.87
N ASN A 250 7.19 -10.51 -24.94
CA ASN A 250 7.58 -10.16 -26.31
C ASN A 250 7.33 -8.67 -26.61
N LEU A 251 6.27 -8.09 -26.07
CA LEU A 251 5.96 -6.66 -26.22
C LEU A 251 7.01 -5.73 -25.59
N LYS A 252 7.82 -6.20 -24.64
CA LYS A 252 8.92 -5.41 -24.07
C LYS A 252 9.90 -4.88 -25.14
N LYS A 253 10.02 -5.56 -26.28
CA LYS A 253 10.93 -5.18 -27.37
C LYS A 253 10.35 -4.12 -28.32
N THR A 254 9.04 -4.02 -28.41
CA THR A 254 8.31 -3.15 -29.35
C THR A 254 7.61 -1.98 -28.70
N GLU A 255 7.41 -2.06 -27.40
CA GLU A 255 6.73 -1.07 -26.57
C GLU A 255 7.73 -0.51 -25.54
N ASN A 256 7.57 0.74 -25.16
CA ASN A 256 8.32 1.30 -24.03
C ASN A 256 7.83 0.70 -22.70
N LEU A 257 8.08 -0.60 -22.51
CA LEU A 257 7.56 -1.40 -21.41
C LEU A 257 8.69 -1.96 -20.53
N GLN A 258 8.61 -1.71 -19.24
CA GLN A 258 9.48 -2.31 -18.24
C GLN A 258 8.71 -3.31 -17.40
N LEU A 259 9.31 -4.47 -17.16
CA LEU A 259 8.68 -5.57 -16.42
C LEU A 259 9.55 -5.94 -15.22
N PHE A 260 8.98 -5.80 -14.04
CA PHE A 260 9.63 -6.14 -12.77
C PHE A 260 8.84 -7.21 -12.02
N THR A 261 9.54 -8.01 -11.26
CA THR A 261 8.91 -9.03 -10.41
C THR A 261 9.30 -8.77 -8.96
N VAL A 262 8.63 -9.43 -8.03
CA VAL A 262 8.98 -9.41 -6.61
C VAL A 262 10.45 -9.77 -6.35
N LYS A 263 11.09 -10.52 -7.26
CA LYS A 263 12.53 -10.84 -7.15
C LYS A 263 13.43 -9.61 -7.22
N ASN A 264 13.00 -8.58 -7.92
CA ASN A 264 13.74 -7.32 -8.03
C ASN A 264 13.85 -6.59 -6.69
N PHE A 265 12.97 -6.88 -5.72
CA PHE A 265 13.04 -6.30 -4.37
C PHE A 265 14.20 -6.84 -3.53
N SER A 266 14.97 -7.84 -4.00
CA SER A 266 16.26 -8.20 -3.39
C SER A 266 17.22 -7.00 -3.32
N TYR A 267 17.03 -6.02 -4.22
CA TYR A 267 17.73 -4.75 -4.18
C TYR A 267 17.75 -4.11 -2.77
N PHE A 268 16.65 -4.19 -2.03
CA PHE A 268 16.55 -3.61 -0.67
C PHE A 268 17.29 -4.41 0.41
N LEU A 269 17.75 -5.61 0.10
CA LEU A 269 18.54 -6.45 1.01
C LEU A 269 20.05 -6.29 0.77
N GLU A 270 20.42 -5.75 -0.39
CA GLU A 270 21.81 -5.63 -0.85
C GLU A 270 22.33 -4.19 -0.72
N ASN A 271 21.46 -3.21 -0.47
CA ASN A 271 21.75 -1.77 -0.38
C ASN A 271 21.07 -1.13 0.84
#